data_be399462043e7caf705d73261f9694e6
#
_entry.id   be399462043e7caf705d73261f9694e6
#
_cell.length_a   1.000
_cell.length_b   1.000
_cell.length_c   1.000
_cell.angle_alpha   90.00
_cell.angle_beta   90.00
_cell.angle_gamma   90.00
#
_symmetry.space_group_name_H-M   'P 1'
#
loop_
_entity.id
_entity.type
_entity.pdbx_description
1 polymer ?
#
loop_
_entity_poly.entity_id
_entity_poly.type
_entity_poly.pdbx_seq_one_letter_code
_entity_poly.pdbx_strand_id
1 'polypeptide(L)'
;MLPPIFSSSSYPAGDFTFEHYRQPAFALLPQAFLMCSILIKLDGPSNVEINCGEKLTRRQLSRGDMIIIPDRFSIEGAHVEACEFLQLCLNPSVVERSAKELGLGDHVELAPVLGVVDPLAEQTIYQLQEELTSAPVSNDYINALVDNLAKHLVRYYTESTWTRNKVGGFPKYLLDRILEYVENNRDRSLSPQEIAGAVGVDPDRFAQAFKAATGKTIQTYLNK
;
A
#
# COMPACT_ATOMS: atom_id res chain seq x y z
N MET A 1 -11.98 -3.24 -18.13
CA MET A 1 -11.03 -2.15 -17.79
C MET A 1 -10.44 -1.60 -19.08
N LEU A 2 -10.19 -0.29 -19.15
CA LEU A 2 -9.44 0.34 -20.23
C LEU A 2 -7.96 -0.08 -20.17
N PRO A 3 -7.21 -0.04 -21.29
CA PRO A 3 -5.78 -0.31 -21.27
C PRO A 3 -5.03 0.68 -20.37
N PRO A 4 -3.84 0.32 -19.86
CA PRO A 4 -3.05 1.23 -19.05
C PRO A 4 -2.57 2.44 -19.88
N ILE A 5 -2.40 3.57 -19.20
CA ILE A 5 -1.76 4.78 -19.76
C ILE A 5 -0.26 4.50 -20.00
N PHE A 6 0.34 3.71 -19.10
CA PHE A 6 1.71 3.25 -19.17
C PHE A 6 1.78 1.78 -18.73
N SER A 7 2.64 1.00 -19.37
CA SER A 7 2.94 -0.39 -18.95
C SER A 7 4.42 -0.68 -19.15
N SER A 8 5.02 -1.30 -18.15
CA SER A 8 6.39 -1.82 -18.21
C SER A 8 6.50 -3.19 -18.87
N SER A 9 5.47 -3.66 -19.58
CA SER A 9 5.46 -5.00 -20.20
C SER A 9 6.58 -5.23 -21.22
N SER A 10 7.24 -4.16 -21.68
CA SER A 10 8.45 -4.20 -22.51
C SER A 10 9.75 -4.31 -21.69
N TYR A 11 9.67 -4.24 -20.36
CA TYR A 11 10.82 -4.36 -19.48
C TYR A 11 11.19 -5.85 -19.31
N PRO A 12 12.47 -6.24 -19.50
CA PRO A 12 12.85 -7.67 -19.60
C PRO A 12 12.83 -8.44 -18.28
N ALA A 13 12.51 -7.84 -17.15
CA ALA A 13 12.48 -8.52 -15.87
C ALA A 13 11.14 -9.23 -15.66
N GLY A 14 11.13 -10.57 -15.70
CA GLY A 14 9.94 -11.38 -15.42
C GLY A 14 9.46 -11.38 -13.97
N ASP A 15 10.09 -10.62 -13.09
CA ASP A 15 9.82 -10.59 -11.65
C ASP A 15 8.64 -9.67 -11.28
N PHE A 16 8.32 -8.69 -12.12
CA PHE A 16 7.21 -7.77 -11.89
C PHE A 16 6.65 -7.17 -13.18
N THR A 17 5.45 -6.60 -13.09
CA THR A 17 4.92 -5.64 -14.06
C THR A 17 4.48 -4.38 -13.33
N PHE A 18 4.68 -3.23 -13.99
CA PHE A 18 4.28 -1.92 -13.46
C PHE A 18 3.36 -1.23 -14.47
N GLU A 19 2.23 -0.73 -14.00
CA GLU A 19 1.21 -0.14 -14.88
C GLU A 19 0.59 1.08 -14.22
N HIS A 20 0.23 2.06 -15.07
CA HIS A 20 -0.51 3.25 -14.66
C HIS A 20 -1.89 3.23 -15.35
N TYR A 21 -2.93 3.27 -14.55
CA TYR A 21 -4.31 3.21 -15.01
C TYR A 21 -5.11 4.46 -14.66
N ARG A 22 -5.95 4.88 -15.61
CA ARG A 22 -7.09 5.76 -15.36
C ARG A 22 -8.34 5.05 -15.86
N GLN A 23 -9.24 4.71 -14.96
CA GLN A 23 -10.41 3.90 -15.25
C GLN A 23 -11.70 4.68 -14.98
N PRO A 24 -12.70 4.60 -15.86
CA PRO A 24 -14.07 4.93 -15.49
C PRO A 24 -14.57 3.96 -14.42
N ALA A 25 -15.74 4.20 -13.86
CA ALA A 25 -16.36 3.22 -12.97
C ALA A 25 -16.47 1.86 -13.65
N PHE A 26 -16.08 0.78 -12.96
CA PHE A 26 -16.07 -0.57 -13.50
C PHE A 26 -16.48 -1.60 -12.47
N ALA A 27 -16.85 -2.78 -12.96
CA ALA A 27 -17.07 -3.96 -12.13
C ALA A 27 -16.04 -5.04 -12.50
N LEU A 28 -15.56 -5.76 -11.50
CA LEU A 28 -14.81 -6.99 -11.67
C LEU A 28 -15.74 -8.18 -11.50
N LEU A 29 -15.61 -9.14 -12.40
CA LEU A 29 -16.27 -10.44 -12.30
C LEU A 29 -15.52 -11.35 -11.33
N PRO A 30 -16.11 -12.47 -10.90
CA PRO A 30 -15.42 -13.45 -10.07
C PRO A 30 -14.08 -13.85 -10.70
N GLN A 31 -13.01 -13.72 -9.93
CA GLN A 31 -11.68 -14.06 -10.39
C GLN A 31 -10.72 -14.34 -9.23
N ALA A 32 -9.65 -15.08 -9.53
CA ALA A 32 -8.50 -15.26 -8.66
C ALA A 32 -7.30 -14.49 -9.24
N PHE A 33 -6.49 -13.91 -8.37
CA PHE A 33 -5.28 -13.19 -8.74
C PHE A 33 -4.07 -14.14 -8.77
N LEU A 34 -3.28 -14.09 -9.83
CA LEU A 34 -2.11 -14.96 -10.00
C LEU A 34 -0.80 -14.33 -9.51
N MET A 35 -0.82 -13.02 -9.32
CA MET A 35 0.33 -12.23 -8.84
C MET A 35 -0.11 -11.38 -7.65
N CYS A 36 0.83 -11.08 -6.78
CA CYS A 36 0.59 -10.08 -5.73
C CYS A 36 0.54 -8.70 -6.35
N SER A 37 -0.60 -8.03 -6.24
CA SER A 37 -0.82 -6.67 -6.77
C SER A 37 -0.82 -5.64 -5.67
N ILE A 38 0.02 -4.62 -5.83
CA ILE A 38 0.09 -3.45 -4.96
C ILE A 38 -0.40 -2.25 -5.76
N LEU A 39 -1.44 -1.58 -5.27
CA LEU A 39 -2.01 -0.43 -5.93
C LEU A 39 -1.87 0.81 -5.05
N ILE A 40 -1.48 1.93 -5.65
CA ILE A 40 -1.50 3.26 -5.01
C ILE A 40 -2.48 4.15 -5.75
N LYS A 41 -3.47 4.65 -5.03
CA LYS A 41 -4.47 5.55 -5.58
C LYS A 41 -3.89 6.96 -5.81
N LEU A 42 -4.13 7.54 -6.99
CA LEU A 42 -3.55 8.81 -7.40
C LEU A 42 -4.50 10.01 -7.32
N ASP A 43 -5.78 9.74 -7.42
CA ASP A 43 -6.83 10.79 -7.49
C ASP A 43 -7.62 10.93 -6.19
N GLY A 44 -8.65 11.77 -6.22
CA GLY A 44 -9.53 12.06 -5.08
C GLY A 44 -10.31 10.85 -4.56
N PRO A 45 -11.21 11.06 -3.59
CA PRO A 45 -11.94 9.96 -2.97
C PRO A 45 -12.82 9.20 -3.98
N SER A 46 -12.80 7.88 -3.89
CA SER A 46 -13.73 7.01 -4.62
C SER A 46 -14.13 5.81 -3.77
N ASN A 47 -15.33 5.28 -4.01
CA ASN A 47 -15.84 4.15 -3.28
C ASN A 47 -15.46 2.85 -4.00
N VAL A 48 -15.09 1.86 -3.18
CA VAL A 48 -14.80 0.49 -3.62
C VAL A 48 -15.66 -0.46 -2.80
N GLU A 49 -16.37 -1.34 -3.48
CA GLU A 49 -17.09 -2.46 -2.88
C GLU A 49 -16.48 -3.76 -3.39
N ILE A 50 -16.06 -4.63 -2.48
CA ILE A 50 -15.46 -5.94 -2.81
C ILE A 50 -16.27 -7.02 -2.12
N ASN A 51 -16.70 -8.02 -2.89
CA ASN A 51 -17.34 -9.22 -2.40
C ASN A 51 -16.34 -10.38 -2.38
N CYS A 52 -16.11 -10.93 -1.18
CA CYS A 52 -15.25 -12.08 -0.93
C CYS A 52 -16.09 -13.14 -0.20
N GLY A 53 -16.85 -13.93 -0.95
CA GLY A 53 -17.80 -14.88 -0.38
C GLY A 53 -18.95 -14.21 0.37
N GLU A 54 -19.19 -14.60 1.60
CA GLU A 54 -20.25 -14.01 2.42
C GLU A 54 -19.96 -12.57 2.91
N LYS A 55 -18.74 -12.06 2.69
CA LYS A 55 -18.30 -10.76 3.19
C LYS A 55 -18.27 -9.70 2.10
N LEU A 56 -19.18 -8.75 2.19
CA LEU A 56 -19.12 -7.51 1.41
C LEU A 56 -18.35 -6.44 2.20
N THR A 57 -17.27 -5.95 1.61
CA THR A 57 -16.46 -4.86 2.17
C THR A 57 -16.67 -3.61 1.34
N ARG A 58 -17.06 -2.51 1.99
CA ARG A 58 -17.21 -1.18 1.39
C ARG A 58 -16.20 -0.24 2.00
N ARG A 59 -15.49 0.51 1.18
CA ARG A 59 -14.53 1.50 1.67
C ARG A 59 -14.42 2.67 0.70
N GLN A 60 -14.33 3.86 1.25
CA GLN A 60 -13.87 5.03 0.52
C GLN A 60 -12.35 5.08 0.59
N LEU A 61 -11.72 5.15 -0.57
CA LEU A 61 -10.27 5.29 -0.73
C LEU A 61 -9.94 6.71 -1.12
N SER A 62 -8.87 7.23 -0.58
CA SER A 62 -8.33 8.56 -0.86
C SER A 62 -6.99 8.46 -1.59
N ARG A 63 -6.52 9.56 -2.14
CA ARG A 63 -5.19 9.63 -2.78
C ARG A 63 -4.11 9.09 -1.85
N GLY A 64 -3.22 8.27 -2.40
CA GLY A 64 -2.12 7.63 -1.70
C GLY A 64 -2.51 6.41 -0.87
N ASP A 65 -3.80 6.06 -0.77
CA ASP A 65 -4.19 4.81 -0.13
C ASP A 65 -3.62 3.63 -0.91
N MET A 66 -2.96 2.73 -0.17
CA MET A 66 -2.42 1.48 -0.70
C MET A 66 -3.42 0.35 -0.56
N ILE A 67 -3.52 -0.46 -1.61
CA ILE A 67 -4.25 -1.71 -1.64
C ILE A 67 -3.25 -2.84 -1.89
N ILE A 68 -3.38 -3.95 -1.18
CA ILE A 68 -2.63 -5.19 -1.45
C ILE A 68 -3.64 -6.28 -1.78
N ILE A 69 -3.49 -6.87 -2.95
CA ILE A 69 -4.23 -8.06 -3.39
C ILE A 69 -3.22 -9.20 -3.52
N PRO A 70 -3.19 -10.15 -2.58
CA PRO A 70 -2.25 -11.27 -2.63
C PRO A 70 -2.46 -12.14 -3.86
N ASP A 71 -1.42 -12.90 -4.23
CA ASP A 71 -1.59 -14.02 -5.17
C ASP A 71 -2.54 -15.07 -4.57
N ARG A 72 -3.27 -15.76 -5.43
CA ARG A 72 -4.32 -16.74 -5.06
C ARG A 72 -5.51 -16.15 -4.31
N PHE A 73 -5.52 -14.84 -4.03
CA PHE A 73 -6.69 -14.20 -3.47
C PHE A 73 -7.84 -14.21 -4.49
N SER A 74 -9.03 -14.61 -4.03
CA SER A 74 -10.22 -14.69 -4.88
C SER A 74 -11.27 -13.70 -4.44
N ILE A 75 -11.93 -13.08 -5.41
CA ILE A 75 -13.12 -12.24 -5.21
C ILE A 75 -14.29 -12.82 -5.99
N GLU A 76 -15.50 -12.68 -5.47
CA GLU A 76 -16.75 -13.00 -6.20
C GLU A 76 -17.22 -11.83 -7.05
N GLY A 77 -16.65 -10.65 -6.84
CA GLY A 77 -16.88 -9.47 -7.63
C GLY A 77 -16.43 -8.20 -6.91
N ALA A 78 -16.30 -7.11 -7.67
CA ALA A 78 -16.08 -5.80 -7.11
C ALA A 78 -16.75 -4.72 -7.94
N HIS A 79 -17.17 -3.64 -7.28
CA HIS A 79 -17.58 -2.38 -7.92
C HIS A 79 -16.62 -1.29 -7.50
N VAL A 80 -16.04 -0.61 -8.47
CA VAL A 80 -15.05 0.44 -8.27
C VAL A 80 -15.53 1.68 -9.00
N GLU A 81 -15.67 2.80 -8.30
CA GLU A 81 -15.92 4.10 -8.92
C GLU A 81 -14.74 4.53 -9.79
N ALA A 82 -14.94 5.56 -10.62
CA ALA A 82 -13.88 6.09 -11.47
C ALA A 82 -12.65 6.44 -10.62
N CYS A 83 -11.47 5.99 -11.07
CA CYS A 83 -10.23 6.15 -10.30
C CYS A 83 -8.98 6.13 -11.17
N GLU A 84 -7.91 6.70 -10.64
CA GLU A 84 -6.58 6.64 -11.20
C GLU A 84 -5.63 5.99 -10.18
N PHE A 85 -4.78 5.05 -10.64
CA PHE A 85 -3.89 4.32 -9.75
C PHE A 85 -2.63 3.80 -10.48
N LEU A 86 -1.56 3.65 -9.71
CA LEU A 86 -0.39 2.88 -10.08
C LEU A 86 -0.57 1.45 -9.57
N GLN A 87 -0.18 0.49 -10.37
CA GLN A 87 -0.22 -0.92 -10.02
C GLN A 87 1.16 -1.56 -10.24
N LEU A 88 1.68 -2.17 -9.20
CA LEU A 88 2.83 -3.05 -9.27
C LEU A 88 2.34 -4.47 -9.01
N CYS A 89 2.55 -5.37 -9.98
CA CYS A 89 2.29 -6.80 -9.81
C CYS A 89 3.62 -7.51 -9.61
N LEU A 90 3.78 -8.20 -8.49
CA LEU A 90 4.95 -8.99 -8.17
C LEU A 90 4.71 -10.47 -8.46
N ASN A 91 5.68 -11.12 -9.11
CA ASN A 91 5.67 -12.57 -9.23
C ASN A 91 5.76 -13.18 -7.80
N PRO A 92 5.01 -14.25 -7.48
CA PRO A 92 5.10 -14.91 -6.18
C PRO A 92 6.52 -15.27 -5.75
N SER A 93 7.40 -15.62 -6.69
CA SER A 93 8.82 -15.92 -6.43
C SER A 93 9.57 -14.75 -5.79
N VAL A 94 9.19 -13.49 -6.06
CA VAL A 94 9.82 -12.31 -5.45
C VAL A 94 9.47 -12.23 -3.97
N VAL A 95 8.21 -12.47 -3.63
CA VAL A 95 7.72 -12.50 -2.25
C VAL A 95 8.37 -13.64 -1.47
N GLU A 96 8.43 -14.85 -2.07
CA GLU A 96 9.07 -16.03 -1.47
C GLU A 96 10.58 -15.81 -1.24
N ARG A 97 11.30 -15.25 -2.23
CA ARG A 97 12.72 -14.90 -2.09
C ARG A 97 12.94 -13.92 -0.95
N SER A 98 12.12 -12.87 -0.88
CA SER A 98 12.19 -11.88 0.20
C SER A 98 11.92 -12.48 1.57
N ALA A 99 10.99 -13.42 1.68
CA ALA A 99 10.69 -14.14 2.92
C ALA A 99 11.88 -14.99 3.40
N LYS A 100 12.52 -15.72 2.49
CA LYS A 100 13.75 -16.52 2.76
C LYS A 100 14.88 -15.63 3.27
N GLU A 101 15.15 -14.52 2.59
CA GLU A 101 16.20 -13.57 2.98
C GLU A 101 15.94 -12.94 4.37
N LEU A 102 14.69 -12.81 4.76
CA LEU A 102 14.29 -12.32 6.09
C LEU A 102 14.21 -13.44 7.15
N GLY A 103 14.47 -14.69 6.79
CA GLY A 103 14.41 -15.84 7.70
C GLY A 103 12.99 -16.22 8.13
N LEU A 104 11.97 -15.87 7.34
CA LEU A 104 10.56 -16.13 7.66
C LEU A 104 10.04 -17.45 7.07
N GLY A 105 10.93 -18.24 6.42
CA GLY A 105 10.57 -19.53 5.83
C GLY A 105 10.21 -19.46 4.35
N ASP A 106 9.78 -20.60 3.80
CA ASP A 106 9.56 -20.77 2.37
C ASP A 106 8.14 -20.40 1.90
N HIS A 107 7.19 -20.33 2.83
CA HIS A 107 5.79 -20.04 2.54
C HIS A 107 5.30 -18.89 3.40
N VAL A 108 5.15 -17.74 2.77
CA VAL A 108 4.61 -16.54 3.39
C VAL A 108 3.45 -16.04 2.53
N GLU A 109 2.30 -15.89 3.14
CA GLU A 109 1.13 -15.31 2.51
C GLU A 109 0.97 -13.86 2.96
N LEU A 110 0.81 -12.96 2.01
CA LEU A 110 0.48 -11.56 2.29
C LEU A 110 -1.02 -11.45 2.63
N ALA A 111 -1.35 -10.56 3.53
CA ALA A 111 -2.73 -10.27 3.85
C ALA A 111 -3.39 -9.37 2.79
N PRO A 112 -4.68 -9.57 2.47
CA PRO A 112 -5.42 -8.61 1.69
C PRO A 112 -5.61 -7.31 2.48
N VAL A 113 -5.24 -6.19 1.87
CA VAL A 113 -5.32 -4.86 2.48
C VAL A 113 -6.12 -3.93 1.58
N LEU A 114 -7.12 -3.27 2.14
CA LEU A 114 -7.94 -2.31 1.41
C LEU A 114 -7.82 -0.93 2.07
N GLY A 115 -6.97 -0.08 1.50
CA GLY A 115 -6.75 1.30 1.93
C GLY A 115 -5.96 1.40 3.25
N VAL A 116 -4.67 1.55 3.16
CA VAL A 116 -3.75 1.82 4.26
C VAL A 116 -2.80 2.93 3.86
N VAL A 117 -2.40 3.73 4.82
CA VAL A 117 -1.40 4.79 4.62
C VAL A 117 -0.02 4.21 4.89
N ASP A 118 0.78 4.01 3.85
CA ASP A 118 2.16 3.54 3.93
C ASP A 118 3.09 4.43 3.09
N PRO A 119 3.72 5.45 3.71
CA PRO A 119 4.55 6.41 2.99
C PRO A 119 5.77 5.78 2.31
N LEU A 120 6.32 4.71 2.89
CA LEU A 120 7.48 4.03 2.30
C LEU A 120 7.07 3.31 1.02
N ALA A 121 5.99 2.56 1.05
CA ALA A 121 5.48 1.87 -0.13
C ALA A 121 5.04 2.87 -1.20
N GLU A 122 4.31 3.91 -0.82
CA GLU A 122 3.87 4.98 -1.73
C GLU A 122 5.06 5.64 -2.43
N GLN A 123 6.08 6.09 -1.67
CA GLN A 123 7.27 6.74 -2.22
C GLN A 123 8.06 5.79 -3.13
N THR A 124 8.21 4.52 -2.76
CA THR A 124 8.93 3.53 -3.58
C THR A 124 8.22 3.30 -4.90
N ILE A 125 6.89 3.25 -4.92
CA ILE A 125 6.10 3.07 -6.14
C ILE A 125 6.19 4.32 -7.04
N TYR A 126 6.23 5.53 -6.48
CA TYR A 126 6.48 6.75 -7.27
C TYR A 126 7.90 6.77 -7.86
N GLN A 127 8.91 6.35 -7.11
CA GLN A 127 10.27 6.23 -7.64
C GLN A 127 10.35 5.19 -8.76
N LEU A 128 9.67 4.06 -8.64
CA LEU A 128 9.56 3.07 -9.72
C LEU A 128 8.93 3.66 -10.98
N GLN A 129 7.86 4.44 -10.84
CA GLN A 129 7.24 5.14 -11.97
C GLN A 129 8.22 6.09 -12.64
N GLU A 130 8.92 6.90 -11.87
CA GLU A 130 9.89 7.87 -12.38
C GLU A 130 11.02 7.19 -13.15
N GLU A 131 11.62 6.15 -12.58
CA GLU A 131 12.71 5.40 -13.22
C GLU A 131 12.25 4.68 -14.48
N LEU A 132 11.08 4.04 -14.47
CA LEU A 132 10.55 3.30 -15.62
C LEU A 132 10.10 4.22 -16.77
N THR A 133 9.80 5.50 -16.50
CA THR A 133 9.40 6.49 -17.50
C THR A 133 10.56 7.37 -17.97
N SER A 134 11.70 7.35 -17.28
CA SER A 134 12.90 8.14 -17.58
C SER A 134 13.90 7.32 -18.41
N ALA A 135 14.66 7.99 -19.24
CA ALA A 135 15.79 7.37 -19.96
C ALA A 135 17.11 8.04 -19.54
N PRO A 136 18.20 7.30 -19.29
CA PRO A 136 18.36 5.84 -19.39
C PRO A 136 17.80 5.10 -18.16
N VAL A 137 17.19 3.94 -18.37
CA VAL A 137 16.65 3.09 -17.31
C VAL A 137 17.79 2.31 -16.62
N SER A 138 17.86 2.38 -15.28
CA SER A 138 18.81 1.61 -14.49
C SER A 138 18.16 0.33 -13.94
N ASN A 139 18.42 -0.81 -14.59
CA ASN A 139 17.86 -2.10 -14.21
C ASN A 139 18.21 -2.49 -12.78
N ASP A 140 19.46 -2.27 -12.35
CA ASP A 140 19.90 -2.63 -11.00
C ASP A 140 19.18 -1.80 -9.93
N TYR A 141 18.95 -0.52 -10.20
CA TYR A 141 18.24 0.35 -9.28
C TYR A 141 16.76 -0.02 -9.18
N ILE A 142 16.11 -0.29 -10.31
CA ILE A 142 14.71 -0.74 -10.34
C ILE A 142 14.56 -2.06 -9.57
N ASN A 143 15.44 -3.03 -9.82
CA ASN A 143 15.39 -4.31 -9.10
C ASN A 143 15.60 -4.11 -7.59
N ALA A 144 16.50 -3.21 -7.17
CA ALA A 144 16.69 -2.88 -5.77
C ALA A 144 15.44 -2.24 -5.13
N LEU A 145 14.73 -1.36 -5.85
CA LEU A 145 13.47 -0.79 -5.37
C LEU A 145 12.40 -1.87 -5.19
N VAL A 146 12.25 -2.77 -6.17
CA VAL A 146 11.28 -3.88 -6.11
C VAL A 146 11.60 -4.84 -4.96
N ASP A 147 12.87 -5.24 -4.80
CA ASP A 147 13.32 -6.14 -3.73
C ASP A 147 13.11 -5.50 -2.34
N ASN A 148 13.44 -4.21 -2.18
CA ASN A 148 13.23 -3.50 -0.92
C ASN A 148 11.74 -3.39 -0.58
N LEU A 149 10.89 -3.09 -1.56
CA LEU A 149 9.45 -3.05 -1.36
C LEU A 149 8.89 -4.43 -1.01
N ALA A 150 9.32 -5.49 -1.70
CA ALA A 150 8.90 -6.86 -1.40
C ALA A 150 9.28 -7.26 0.05
N LYS A 151 10.51 -6.94 0.49
CA LYS A 151 10.94 -7.16 1.88
C LYS A 151 10.12 -6.36 2.89
N HIS A 152 9.77 -5.13 2.55
CA HIS A 152 8.87 -4.31 3.38
C HIS A 152 7.49 -4.95 3.50
N LEU A 153 6.90 -5.40 2.39
CA LEU A 153 5.60 -6.07 2.39
C LEU A 153 5.62 -7.35 3.21
N VAL A 154 6.63 -8.20 3.02
CA VAL A 154 6.79 -9.44 3.78
C VAL A 154 6.96 -9.17 5.28
N ARG A 155 7.68 -8.13 5.66
CA ARG A 155 7.90 -7.78 7.08
C ARG A 155 6.63 -7.32 7.79
N TYR A 156 5.78 -6.55 7.10
CA TYR A 156 4.69 -5.83 7.76
C TYR A 156 3.28 -6.26 7.34
N TYR A 157 3.15 -6.99 6.23
CA TYR A 157 1.85 -7.31 5.63
C TYR A 157 1.61 -8.81 5.42
N THR A 158 2.38 -9.70 6.05
CA THR A 158 2.01 -11.12 6.09
C THR A 158 0.73 -11.30 6.90
N GLU A 159 -0.07 -12.33 6.63
CA GLU A 159 -1.31 -12.59 7.37
C GLU A 159 -1.07 -12.61 8.88
N SER A 160 -0.01 -13.28 9.32
CA SER A 160 0.35 -13.38 10.74
C SER A 160 0.77 -12.04 11.34
N THR A 161 1.46 -11.19 10.58
CA THR A 161 1.95 -9.89 11.05
C THR A 161 0.86 -8.83 10.96
N TRP A 162 0.14 -8.77 9.83
CA TRP A 162 -0.90 -7.79 9.60
C TRP A 162 -2.07 -7.94 10.57
N THR A 163 -2.56 -9.16 10.77
CA THR A 163 -3.69 -9.44 11.67
C THR A 163 -3.37 -9.04 13.11
N ARG A 164 -2.13 -9.24 13.57
CA ARG A 164 -1.68 -8.83 14.91
C ARG A 164 -1.36 -7.35 15.05
N ASN A 165 -0.90 -6.72 13.97
CA ASN A 165 -0.29 -5.39 13.99
C ASN A 165 -1.12 -4.32 13.26
N LYS A 166 -2.31 -4.68 12.77
CA LYS A 166 -3.22 -3.73 12.13
C LYS A 166 -3.79 -2.78 13.19
N VAL A 167 -3.49 -1.51 13.05
CA VAL A 167 -4.02 -0.47 13.94
C VAL A 167 -4.67 0.61 13.06
N GLY A 168 -5.97 0.51 12.86
CA GLY A 168 -6.72 1.48 12.06
C GLY A 168 -6.24 1.54 10.61
N GLY A 169 -5.91 2.72 10.13
CA GLY A 169 -5.43 2.97 8.75
C GLY A 169 -3.90 2.95 8.61
N PHE A 170 -3.13 2.56 9.66
CA PHE A 170 -1.68 2.50 9.66
C PHE A 170 -1.15 1.08 9.88
N PRO A 171 -0.01 0.71 9.26
CA PRO A 171 0.78 -0.41 9.75
C PRO A 171 1.40 -0.06 11.10
N LYS A 172 1.61 -1.07 11.93
CA LYS A 172 2.10 -0.87 13.31
C LYS A 172 3.41 -0.07 13.37
N TYR A 173 4.36 -0.34 12.46
CA TYR A 173 5.65 0.35 12.45
C TYR A 173 5.51 1.87 12.31
N LEU A 174 4.52 2.31 11.52
CA LEU A 174 4.28 3.74 11.31
C LEU A 174 3.66 4.37 12.56
N LEU A 175 2.72 3.67 13.20
CA LEU A 175 2.17 4.13 14.46
C LEU A 175 3.26 4.21 15.55
N ASP A 176 4.13 3.21 15.64
CA ASP A 176 5.24 3.21 16.60
C ASP A 176 6.18 4.42 16.36
N ARG A 177 6.52 4.72 15.10
CA ARG A 177 7.29 5.93 14.74
C ARG A 177 6.58 7.23 15.11
N ILE A 178 5.28 7.32 14.92
CA ILE A 178 4.49 8.49 15.32
C ILE A 178 4.57 8.68 16.85
N LEU A 179 4.36 7.61 17.60
CA LEU A 179 4.37 7.66 19.06
C LEU A 179 5.77 8.00 19.59
N GLU A 180 6.81 7.43 19.02
CA GLU A 180 8.21 7.74 19.35
C GLU A 180 8.54 9.21 19.05
N TYR A 181 8.11 9.74 17.89
CA TYR A 181 8.32 11.14 17.57
C TYR A 181 7.64 12.07 18.57
N VAL A 182 6.40 11.78 18.96
CA VAL A 182 5.65 12.55 19.97
C VAL A 182 6.37 12.49 21.32
N GLU A 183 6.82 11.29 21.73
CA GLU A 183 7.53 11.09 23.01
C GLU A 183 8.83 11.89 23.06
N ASN A 184 9.65 11.82 22.01
CA ASN A 184 10.94 12.49 21.92
C ASN A 184 10.82 14.04 21.83
N ASN A 185 9.62 14.57 21.63
CA ASN A 185 9.37 16.00 21.49
C ASN A 185 8.34 16.53 22.51
N ARG A 186 8.16 15.84 23.65
CA ARG A 186 7.18 16.23 24.68
C ARG A 186 7.40 17.61 25.29
N ASP A 187 8.65 18.11 25.25
CA ASP A 187 9.04 19.39 25.85
C ASP A 187 8.60 20.62 25.06
N ARG A 188 7.98 20.40 23.88
CA ARG A 188 7.49 21.45 23.00
C ARG A 188 6.08 21.18 22.52
N SER A 189 5.37 22.24 22.14
CA SER A 189 4.05 22.09 21.49
C SER A 189 4.20 21.54 20.09
N LEU A 190 3.67 20.36 19.84
CA LEU A 190 3.62 19.72 18.53
C LEU A 190 2.30 20.02 17.83
N SER A 191 2.35 20.35 16.55
CA SER A 191 1.16 20.43 15.69
C SER A 191 0.92 19.11 14.95
N PRO A 192 -0.34 18.78 14.61
CA PRO A 192 -0.66 17.63 13.77
C PRO A 192 0.08 17.62 12.43
N GLN A 193 0.24 18.79 11.81
CA GLN A 193 0.93 18.98 10.54
C GLN A 193 2.42 18.64 10.65
N GLU A 194 3.04 19.04 11.75
CA GLU A 194 4.44 18.75 12.01
C GLU A 194 4.69 17.25 12.18
N ILE A 195 3.82 16.57 12.94
CA ILE A 195 3.93 15.11 13.12
C ILE A 195 3.71 14.39 11.78
N ALA A 196 2.70 14.78 11.03
CA ALA A 196 2.41 14.22 9.71
C ALA A 196 3.61 14.38 8.76
N GLY A 197 4.21 15.56 8.71
CA GLY A 197 5.42 15.84 7.93
C GLY A 197 6.64 15.02 8.37
N ALA A 198 6.84 14.81 9.68
CA ALA A 198 7.95 14.02 10.21
C ALA A 198 7.87 12.54 9.83
N VAL A 199 6.66 12.01 9.58
CA VAL A 199 6.45 10.63 9.16
C VAL A 199 6.15 10.49 7.66
N GLY A 200 6.15 11.60 6.90
CA GLY A 200 5.96 11.61 5.45
C GLY A 200 4.52 11.35 5.00
N VAL A 201 3.53 11.73 5.80
CA VAL A 201 2.11 11.54 5.51
C VAL A 201 1.43 12.89 5.27
N ASP A 202 0.50 12.94 4.33
CA ASP A 202 -0.38 14.10 4.16
C ASP A 202 -1.16 14.38 5.46
N PRO A 203 -1.27 15.64 5.93
CA PRO A 203 -1.89 15.98 7.21
C PRO A 203 -3.33 15.52 7.36
N ASP A 204 -4.14 15.59 6.30
CA ASP A 204 -5.56 15.19 6.36
C ASP A 204 -5.70 13.67 6.46
N ARG A 205 -4.90 12.95 5.66
CA ARG A 205 -4.81 11.49 5.73
C ARG A 205 -4.29 11.03 7.09
N PHE A 206 -3.25 11.69 7.61
CA PHE A 206 -2.71 11.42 8.94
C PHE A 206 -3.79 11.55 10.01
N ALA A 207 -4.55 12.66 10.03
CA ALA A 207 -5.59 12.88 11.03
C ALA A 207 -6.67 11.80 11.00
N GLN A 208 -7.13 11.41 9.81
CA GLN A 208 -8.13 10.36 9.62
C GLN A 208 -7.62 8.99 10.08
N ALA A 209 -6.42 8.60 9.61
CA ALA A 209 -5.81 7.33 9.92
C ALA A 209 -5.44 7.22 11.41
N PHE A 210 -4.94 8.31 12.03
CA PHE A 210 -4.62 8.34 13.46
C PHE A 210 -5.88 8.17 14.32
N LYS A 211 -6.97 8.86 13.96
CA LYS A 211 -8.27 8.69 14.66
C LYS A 211 -8.81 7.28 14.51
N ALA A 212 -8.70 6.69 13.33
CA ALA A 212 -9.11 5.29 13.10
C ALA A 212 -8.26 4.30 13.90
N ALA A 213 -6.95 4.59 14.06
CA ALA A 213 -6.00 3.75 14.77
C ALA A 213 -6.17 3.81 16.31
N THR A 214 -6.37 5.00 16.86
CA THR A 214 -6.30 5.25 18.31
C THR A 214 -7.66 5.55 18.94
N GLY A 215 -8.70 5.76 18.15
CA GLY A 215 -10.02 6.21 18.59
C GLY A 215 -10.06 7.69 19.01
N LYS A 216 -8.95 8.43 18.92
CA LYS A 216 -8.81 9.83 19.34
C LYS A 216 -8.19 10.67 18.24
N THR A 217 -8.51 11.97 18.22
CA THR A 217 -7.75 12.89 17.37
C THR A 217 -6.34 13.06 17.94
N ILE A 218 -5.37 13.38 17.07
CA ILE A 218 -4.00 13.65 17.50
C ILE A 218 -3.95 14.81 18.50
N GLN A 219 -4.75 15.85 18.33
CA GLN A 219 -4.85 16.96 19.29
C GLN A 219 -5.30 16.49 20.67
N THR A 220 -6.32 15.62 20.75
CA THR A 220 -6.77 15.04 22.02
C THR A 220 -5.72 14.13 22.63
N TYR A 221 -4.85 13.53 21.82
CA TYR A 221 -3.76 12.68 22.26
C TYR A 221 -2.58 13.52 22.84
N LEU A 222 -2.25 14.65 22.21
CA LEU A 222 -1.18 15.56 22.64
C LEU A 222 -1.52 16.34 23.92
N ASN A 223 -2.80 16.62 24.17
CA ASN A 223 -3.25 17.37 25.34
C ASN A 223 -3.38 16.50 26.62
N LYS A 224 -2.70 15.38 26.69
CA LYS A 224 -2.60 14.52 27.86
C LYS A 224 -1.29 14.73 28.58
#